data_d8c47dcfa07eb1e515ebfcf19c5d0598
#
_entry.id   d8c47dcfa07eb1e515ebfcf19c5d0598
#
_cell.length_a   1.000
_cell.length_b   1.000
_cell.length_c   1.000
_cell.angle_alpha   90.00
_cell.angle_beta   90.00
_cell.angle_gamma   90.00
#
_symmetry.space_group_name_H-M   'P 1'
#
loop_
_entity.id
_entity.type
_entity.pdbx_description
1 polymer ?
#
loop_
_entity_poly.entity_id
_entity_poly.type
_entity_poly.pdbx_seq_one_letter_code
_entity_poly.pdbx_strand_id
1 'polypeptide(L)'
;MRQQFLGALIGAAFGTVFVLVNSGDPLPSAIGWVLRALAVVALAAVVVLGVRAGGRPTLEGRPMFGPSYRVIVIGEVVLLVAGFFVLSLLDAPVQANVAWIATVVGLHFVALASAWKARSILVVGVVLTVLGVVGLALLGSAAAWVPFVSGVLSGVTLLGGSLYGVRRA
;
A
#
# COMPACT_ATOMS: atom_id res chain seq x y z
N MET A 1 9.02 -9.56 -18.43
CA MET A 1 8.03 -8.69 -17.73
C MET A 1 8.65 -7.33 -17.52
N ARG A 2 7.91 -6.25 -17.77
CA ARG A 2 8.43 -4.90 -17.55
C ARG A 2 8.43 -4.56 -16.08
N GLN A 3 9.46 -3.86 -15.63
CA GLN A 3 9.65 -3.44 -14.24
C GLN A 3 8.46 -2.64 -13.69
N GLN A 4 7.85 -1.79 -14.53
CA GLN A 4 6.66 -1.02 -14.14
C GLN A 4 5.42 -1.89 -13.88
N PHE A 5 5.19 -2.92 -14.70
CA PHE A 5 4.11 -3.86 -14.47
C PHE A 5 4.31 -4.68 -13.20
N LEU A 6 5.56 -5.10 -12.93
CA LEU A 6 5.89 -5.76 -11.66
C LEU A 6 5.60 -4.86 -10.46
N GLY A 7 5.98 -3.58 -10.50
CA GLY A 7 5.67 -2.63 -9.45
C GLY A 7 4.16 -2.46 -9.23
N ALA A 8 3.38 -2.32 -10.30
CA ALA A 8 1.92 -2.23 -10.22
C ALA A 8 1.29 -3.53 -9.68
N LEU A 9 1.81 -4.69 -10.08
CA LEU A 9 1.32 -5.98 -9.60
C LEU A 9 1.60 -6.17 -8.10
N ILE A 10 2.80 -5.82 -7.64
CA ILE A 10 3.16 -5.85 -6.22
C ILE A 10 2.24 -4.91 -5.43
N GLY A 11 2.08 -3.66 -5.88
CA GLY A 11 1.18 -2.70 -5.23
C GLY A 11 -0.27 -3.18 -5.18
N ALA A 12 -0.79 -3.78 -6.25
CA ALA A 12 -2.14 -4.33 -6.29
C ALA A 12 -2.30 -5.56 -5.38
N ALA A 13 -1.30 -6.45 -5.31
CA ALA A 13 -1.32 -7.60 -4.42
C ALA A 13 -1.36 -7.15 -2.95
N PHE A 14 -0.47 -6.24 -2.54
CA PHE A 14 -0.50 -5.66 -1.19
C PHE A 14 -1.82 -4.93 -0.91
N GLY A 15 -2.31 -4.12 -1.84
CA GLY A 15 -3.59 -3.44 -1.69
C GLY A 15 -4.75 -4.41 -1.48
N THR A 16 -4.77 -5.52 -2.21
CA THR A 16 -5.77 -6.58 -2.03
C THR A 16 -5.67 -7.21 -0.64
N VAL A 17 -4.46 -7.57 -0.19
CA VAL A 17 -4.25 -8.13 1.16
C VAL A 17 -4.73 -7.16 2.24
N PHE A 18 -4.39 -5.87 2.12
CA PHE A 18 -4.85 -4.83 3.05
C PHE A 18 -6.38 -4.80 3.15
N VAL A 19 -7.09 -4.83 2.03
CA VAL A 19 -8.57 -4.86 2.03
C VAL A 19 -9.09 -6.17 2.61
N LEU A 20 -8.57 -7.33 2.17
CA LEU A 20 -9.07 -8.64 2.60
C LEU A 20 -8.96 -8.83 4.11
N VAL A 21 -7.83 -8.43 4.70
CA VAL A 21 -7.56 -8.62 6.14
C VAL A 21 -8.31 -7.61 7.00
N ASN A 22 -8.51 -6.37 6.52
CA ASN A 22 -9.01 -5.27 7.34
C ASN A 22 -10.50 -4.93 7.10
N SER A 23 -11.21 -5.66 6.23
CA SER A 23 -12.65 -5.47 5.98
C SER A 23 -13.53 -6.30 6.94
N GLY A 24 -13.19 -6.28 8.23
CA GLY A 24 -13.96 -6.89 9.32
C GLY A 24 -14.66 -5.82 10.16
N ASP A 25 -14.81 -6.10 11.46
CA ASP A 25 -15.36 -5.13 12.42
C ASP A 25 -14.61 -3.78 12.37
N PRO A 26 -15.34 -2.66 12.53
CA PRO A 26 -16.74 -2.47 12.86
C PRO A 26 -17.70 -2.42 11.66
N LEU A 27 -17.26 -2.82 10.46
CA LEU A 27 -18.09 -2.80 9.26
C LEU A 27 -19.17 -3.90 9.30
N PRO A 28 -20.40 -3.62 8.82
CA PRO A 28 -21.37 -4.67 8.55
C PRO A 28 -20.77 -5.76 7.63
N SER A 29 -21.03 -7.02 7.93
CA SER A 29 -20.46 -8.16 7.19
C SER A 29 -20.69 -8.07 5.68
N ALA A 30 -21.87 -7.65 5.25
CA ALA A 30 -22.20 -7.46 3.84
C ALA A 30 -21.24 -6.45 3.16
N ILE A 31 -20.95 -5.32 3.82
CA ILE A 31 -20.01 -4.32 3.31
C ILE A 31 -18.60 -4.90 3.24
N GLY A 32 -18.17 -5.63 4.26
CA GLY A 32 -16.88 -6.29 4.28
C GLY A 32 -16.71 -7.26 3.11
N TRP A 33 -17.71 -8.09 2.80
CA TRP A 33 -17.68 -8.98 1.66
C TRP A 33 -17.65 -8.27 0.32
N VAL A 34 -18.41 -7.19 0.16
CA VAL A 34 -18.38 -6.36 -1.06
C VAL A 34 -16.99 -5.77 -1.28
N LEU A 35 -16.36 -5.19 -0.24
CA LEU A 35 -15.02 -4.62 -0.33
C LEU A 35 -13.98 -5.68 -0.73
N ARG A 36 -14.04 -6.87 -0.15
CA ARG A 36 -13.15 -7.99 -0.51
C ARG A 36 -13.34 -8.40 -1.97
N ALA A 37 -14.59 -8.56 -2.42
CA ALA A 37 -14.88 -8.91 -3.81
C ALA A 37 -14.36 -7.84 -4.78
N LEU A 38 -14.59 -6.56 -4.49
CA LEU A 38 -14.09 -5.45 -5.29
C LEU A 38 -12.55 -5.40 -5.35
N ALA A 39 -11.86 -5.71 -4.24
CA ALA A 39 -10.41 -5.76 -4.22
C ALA A 39 -9.86 -6.87 -5.13
N VAL A 40 -10.48 -8.06 -5.10
CA VAL A 40 -10.10 -9.17 -6.00
C VAL A 40 -10.36 -8.82 -7.46
N VAL A 41 -11.51 -8.20 -7.77
CA VAL A 41 -11.83 -7.74 -9.12
C VAL A 41 -10.82 -6.67 -9.58
N ALA A 42 -10.44 -5.73 -8.72
CA ALA A 42 -9.44 -4.72 -9.04
C ALA A 42 -8.07 -5.33 -9.32
N LEU A 43 -7.63 -6.32 -8.52
CA LEU A 43 -6.40 -7.06 -8.77
C LEU A 43 -6.45 -7.77 -10.13
N ALA A 44 -7.55 -8.49 -10.41
CA ALA A 44 -7.74 -9.14 -11.71
C ALA A 44 -7.68 -8.14 -12.87
N ALA A 45 -8.28 -6.96 -12.71
CA ALA A 45 -8.21 -5.89 -13.70
C ALA A 45 -6.77 -5.39 -13.91
N VAL A 46 -5.96 -5.21 -12.86
CA VAL A 46 -4.54 -4.85 -12.98
C VAL A 46 -3.78 -5.91 -13.76
N VAL A 47 -4.00 -7.18 -13.47
CA VAL A 47 -3.34 -8.30 -14.18
C VAL A 47 -3.72 -8.30 -15.66
N VAL A 48 -5.03 -8.26 -15.98
CA VAL A 48 -5.53 -8.30 -17.36
C VAL A 48 -5.05 -7.10 -18.16
N LEU A 49 -5.16 -5.88 -17.61
CA LEU A 49 -4.70 -4.66 -18.27
C LEU A 49 -3.19 -4.66 -18.46
N GLY A 50 -2.43 -5.10 -17.47
CA GLY A 50 -0.97 -5.19 -17.56
C GLY A 50 -0.49 -6.19 -18.60
N VAL A 51 -1.16 -7.34 -18.72
CA VAL A 51 -0.86 -8.33 -19.76
C VAL A 51 -1.24 -7.79 -21.14
N ARG A 52 -2.40 -7.13 -21.28
CA ARG A 52 -2.87 -6.56 -22.55
C ARG A 52 -2.06 -5.36 -23.01
N ALA A 53 -1.53 -4.55 -22.10
CA ALA A 53 -0.68 -3.39 -22.43
C ALA A 53 0.62 -3.79 -23.16
N GLY A 54 0.92 -5.08 -23.21
CA GLY A 54 1.85 -5.76 -24.10
C GLY A 54 3.05 -4.93 -24.50
N GLY A 55 3.87 -4.62 -23.60
CA GLY A 55 5.23 -4.35 -23.98
C GLY A 55 5.56 -2.96 -24.56
N ARG A 56 4.87 -1.81 -24.32
CA ARG A 56 5.38 -0.48 -24.72
C ARG A 56 6.61 -0.08 -23.91
N PRO A 57 7.74 0.33 -24.54
CA PRO A 57 8.91 0.83 -23.84
C PRO A 57 8.56 2.21 -23.28
N THR A 58 8.46 2.31 -21.95
CA THR A 58 8.38 3.60 -21.30
C THR A 58 9.50 3.74 -20.31
N LEU A 59 10.22 4.83 -20.45
CA LEU A 59 11.35 5.32 -19.66
C LEU A 59 12.68 4.59 -19.90
N GLU A 60 13.46 5.22 -20.73
CA GLU A 60 14.84 4.96 -20.98
C GLU A 60 15.68 4.99 -19.70
N GLY A 61 16.43 3.94 -19.46
CA GLY A 61 17.76 4.04 -18.91
C GLY A 61 17.98 3.83 -17.42
N ARG A 62 16.99 3.79 -16.52
CA ARG A 62 17.26 3.55 -15.09
C ARG A 62 16.58 2.27 -14.58
N PRO A 63 17.35 1.31 -14.02
CA PRO A 63 16.76 0.13 -13.41
C PRO A 63 15.96 0.55 -12.16
N MET A 64 14.64 0.25 -12.13
CA MET A 64 13.79 0.52 -10.97
C MET A 64 14.29 -0.18 -9.70
N PHE A 65 14.90 -1.37 -9.85
CA PHE A 65 15.41 -2.20 -8.75
C PHE A 65 16.94 -2.04 -8.56
N GLY A 66 17.43 -0.78 -8.60
CA GLY A 66 18.83 -0.44 -8.40
C GLY A 66 19.25 -0.38 -6.92
N PRO A 67 20.49 0.08 -6.63
CA PRO A 67 20.99 0.20 -5.25
C PRO A 67 20.10 1.03 -4.33
N SER A 68 19.57 2.16 -4.82
CA SER A 68 18.67 3.02 -4.05
C SER A 68 17.40 2.28 -3.62
N TYR A 69 16.80 1.46 -4.50
CA TYR A 69 15.66 0.62 -4.17
C TYR A 69 15.98 -0.34 -3.01
N ARG A 70 17.14 -1.01 -3.06
CA ARG A 70 17.54 -1.94 -1.99
C ARG A 70 17.69 -1.25 -0.64
N VAL A 71 18.31 -0.07 -0.61
CA VAL A 71 18.45 0.73 0.62
C VAL A 71 17.08 1.11 1.19
N ILE A 72 16.15 1.56 0.32
CA ILE A 72 14.79 1.93 0.73
C ILE A 72 14.04 0.73 1.31
N VAL A 73 14.12 -0.45 0.65
CA VAL A 73 13.47 -1.68 1.15
C VAL A 73 14.07 -2.15 2.48
N ILE A 74 15.40 -2.10 2.62
CA ILE A 74 16.05 -2.43 3.90
C ILE A 74 15.57 -1.47 5.00
N GLY A 75 15.53 -0.18 4.72
CA GLY A 75 15.01 0.84 5.65
C GLY A 75 13.56 0.57 6.05
N GLU A 76 12.70 0.18 5.10
CA GLU A 76 11.32 -0.21 5.37
C GLU A 76 11.25 -1.39 6.34
N VAL A 77 12.01 -2.47 6.07
CA VAL A 77 12.02 -3.65 6.94
C VAL A 77 12.50 -3.31 8.35
N VAL A 78 13.56 -2.51 8.46
CA VAL A 78 14.08 -2.05 9.77
C VAL A 78 13.03 -1.23 10.50
N LEU A 79 12.35 -0.29 9.83
CA LEU A 79 11.30 0.52 10.43
C LEU A 79 10.10 -0.34 10.87
N LEU A 80 9.67 -1.31 10.06
CA LEU A 80 8.58 -2.23 10.42
C LEU A 80 8.92 -3.00 11.68
N VAL A 81 10.09 -3.64 11.72
CA VAL A 81 10.52 -4.45 12.87
C VAL A 81 10.68 -3.58 14.13
N ALA A 82 11.37 -2.44 14.02
CA ALA A 82 11.57 -1.54 15.14
C ALA A 82 10.24 -1.01 15.69
N GLY A 83 9.30 -0.64 14.78
CA GLY A 83 8.00 -0.15 15.23
C GLY A 83 7.14 -1.23 15.88
N PHE A 84 7.11 -2.45 15.37
CA PHE A 84 6.42 -3.54 16.04
C PHE A 84 7.00 -3.83 17.44
N PHE A 85 8.31 -3.75 17.56
CA PHE A 85 8.96 -3.89 18.86
C PHE A 85 8.54 -2.76 19.83
N VAL A 86 8.55 -1.51 19.37
CA VAL A 86 8.11 -0.36 20.18
C VAL A 86 6.63 -0.47 20.56
N LEU A 87 5.75 -0.83 19.60
CA LEU A 87 4.32 -1.01 19.87
C LEU A 87 4.07 -2.12 20.90
N SER A 88 4.86 -3.20 20.85
CA SER A 88 4.81 -4.28 21.83
C SER A 88 5.26 -3.83 23.22
N LEU A 89 6.33 -3.01 23.33
CA LEU A 89 6.79 -2.45 24.60
C LEU A 89 5.80 -1.48 25.24
N LEU A 90 4.98 -0.84 24.43
CA LEU A 90 3.96 0.12 24.85
C LEU A 90 2.60 -0.54 25.14
N ASP A 91 2.51 -1.88 25.08
CA ASP A 91 1.24 -2.62 25.16
C ASP A 91 0.14 -2.03 24.25
N ALA A 92 0.55 -1.56 23.04
CA ALA A 92 -0.35 -0.91 22.11
C ALA A 92 -1.42 -1.90 21.61
N PRO A 93 -2.67 -1.45 21.36
CA PRO A 93 -3.70 -2.28 20.77
C PRO A 93 -3.26 -2.90 19.43
N VAL A 94 -3.69 -4.12 19.13
CA VAL A 94 -3.31 -4.84 17.90
C VAL A 94 -3.59 -4.04 16.63
N GLN A 95 -4.59 -3.16 16.64
CA GLN A 95 -4.94 -2.25 15.55
C GLN A 95 -3.81 -1.25 15.22
N ALA A 96 -2.92 -0.96 16.18
CA ALA A 96 -1.76 -0.11 15.95
C ALA A 96 -0.82 -0.67 14.86
N ASN A 97 -0.76 -1.99 14.74
CA ASN A 97 0.10 -2.65 13.76
C ASN A 97 -0.26 -2.27 12.31
N VAL A 98 -1.55 -2.28 11.95
CA VAL A 98 -1.95 -1.91 10.58
C VAL A 98 -1.72 -0.42 10.31
N ALA A 99 -1.93 0.45 11.31
CA ALA A 99 -1.65 1.88 11.17
C ALA A 99 -0.14 2.14 11.01
N TRP A 100 0.69 1.43 11.75
CA TRP A 100 2.14 1.49 11.59
C TRP A 100 2.60 0.99 10.21
N ILE A 101 2.09 -0.18 9.78
CA ILE A 101 2.40 -0.70 8.44
C ILE A 101 2.02 0.32 7.36
N ALA A 102 0.82 0.91 7.41
CA ALA A 102 0.38 1.91 6.44
C ALA A 102 1.31 3.14 6.42
N THR A 103 1.76 3.60 7.60
CA THR A 103 2.71 4.71 7.74
C THR A 103 4.04 4.38 7.07
N VAL A 104 4.64 3.23 7.39
CA VAL A 104 5.95 2.83 6.88
C VAL A 104 5.90 2.57 5.37
N VAL A 105 4.88 1.86 4.89
CA VAL A 105 4.67 1.64 3.45
C VAL A 105 4.47 2.97 2.72
N GLY A 106 3.74 3.91 3.33
CA GLY A 106 3.58 5.25 2.77
C GLY A 106 4.92 5.98 2.63
N LEU A 107 5.75 5.99 3.67
CA LEU A 107 7.09 6.57 3.64
C LEU A 107 8.00 5.89 2.61
N HIS A 108 7.91 4.56 2.49
CA HIS A 108 8.60 3.80 1.44
C HIS A 108 8.24 4.31 0.03
N PHE A 109 6.95 4.49 -0.25
CA PHE A 109 6.51 5.04 -1.54
C PHE A 109 6.95 6.48 -1.76
N VAL A 110 6.98 7.33 -0.72
CA VAL A 110 7.54 8.70 -0.80
C VAL A 110 9.03 8.66 -1.16
N ALA A 111 9.80 7.78 -0.52
CA ALA A 111 11.22 7.58 -0.81
C ALA A 111 11.44 7.08 -2.26
N LEU A 112 10.64 6.10 -2.71
CA LEU A 112 10.68 5.61 -4.09
C LEU A 112 10.30 6.70 -5.10
N ALA A 113 9.29 7.49 -4.80
CA ALA A 113 8.86 8.60 -5.66
C ALA A 113 9.98 9.63 -5.85
N SER A 114 10.73 9.91 -4.80
CA SER A 114 11.89 10.80 -4.84
C SER A 114 13.03 10.21 -5.67
N ALA A 115 13.33 8.92 -5.48
CA ALA A 115 14.37 8.20 -6.22
C ALA A 115 14.05 8.07 -7.73
N TRP A 116 12.78 7.86 -8.07
CA TRP A 116 12.32 7.66 -9.45
C TRP A 116 11.76 8.93 -10.10
N LYS A 117 11.65 10.04 -9.35
CA LYS A 117 11.02 11.31 -9.78
C LYS A 117 9.58 11.11 -10.30
N ALA A 118 8.82 10.23 -9.65
CA ALA A 118 7.50 9.78 -10.09
C ALA A 118 6.39 10.40 -9.21
N ARG A 119 5.77 11.49 -9.69
CA ARG A 119 4.72 12.21 -8.95
C ARG A 119 3.50 11.34 -8.59
N SER A 120 3.12 10.40 -9.45
CA SER A 120 1.98 9.50 -9.19
C SER A 120 2.24 8.60 -7.98
N ILE A 121 3.47 8.12 -7.81
CA ILE A 121 3.89 7.31 -6.68
C ILE A 121 3.93 8.16 -5.40
N LEU A 122 4.35 9.42 -5.51
CA LEU A 122 4.36 10.37 -4.38
C LEU A 122 2.95 10.54 -3.79
N VAL A 123 1.94 10.72 -4.64
CA VAL A 123 0.55 10.86 -4.17
C VAL A 123 0.10 9.64 -3.38
N VAL A 124 0.35 8.44 -3.90
CA VAL A 124 0.05 7.19 -3.19
C VAL A 124 0.78 7.15 -1.84
N GLY A 125 2.08 7.43 -1.82
CA GLY A 125 2.89 7.44 -0.59
C GLY A 125 2.38 8.41 0.46
N VAL A 126 2.07 9.65 0.07
CA VAL A 126 1.53 10.67 0.99
C VAL A 126 0.18 10.23 1.56
N VAL A 127 -0.73 9.73 0.71
CA VAL A 127 -2.06 9.28 1.18
C VAL A 127 -1.90 8.13 2.18
N LEU A 128 -1.08 7.13 1.90
CA LEU A 128 -0.85 6.02 2.83
C LEU A 128 -0.25 6.50 4.16
N THR A 129 0.75 7.38 4.11
CA THR A 129 1.38 7.95 5.32
C THR A 129 0.33 8.67 6.17
N VAL A 130 -0.51 9.51 5.54
CA VAL A 130 -1.58 10.24 6.26
C VAL A 130 -2.58 9.25 6.87
N LEU A 131 -3.04 8.24 6.12
CA LEU A 131 -3.98 7.23 6.62
C LEU A 131 -3.38 6.43 7.79
N GLY A 132 -2.09 6.12 7.73
CA GLY A 132 -1.38 5.46 8.83
C GLY A 132 -1.28 6.33 10.07
N VAL A 133 -0.85 7.59 9.92
CA VAL A 133 -0.74 8.55 11.03
C VAL A 133 -2.11 8.84 11.66
N VAL A 134 -3.16 9.04 10.84
CA VAL A 134 -4.54 9.19 11.32
C VAL A 134 -4.97 7.96 12.12
N GLY A 135 -4.66 6.75 11.64
CA GLY A 135 -4.96 5.53 12.37
C GLY A 135 -4.25 5.46 13.73
N LEU A 136 -2.97 5.84 13.81
CA LEU A 136 -2.26 5.92 15.10
C LEU A 136 -2.93 6.94 16.05
N ALA A 137 -3.37 8.08 15.52
CA ALA A 137 -4.09 9.09 16.32
C ALA A 137 -5.46 8.60 16.82
N LEU A 138 -6.14 7.73 16.07
CA LEU A 138 -7.44 7.16 16.44
C LEU A 138 -7.37 6.09 17.54
N LEU A 139 -6.19 5.56 17.87
CA LEU A 139 -6.06 4.48 18.86
C LEU A 139 -6.66 4.83 20.22
N GLY A 140 -6.55 6.09 20.65
CA GLY A 140 -7.07 6.54 21.96
C GLY A 140 -8.58 6.76 22.01
N SER A 141 -9.26 6.91 20.86
CA SER A 141 -10.68 7.31 20.83
C SER A 141 -11.56 6.40 19.98
N ALA A 142 -11.03 5.79 18.93
CA ALA A 142 -11.78 5.05 17.94
C ALA A 142 -10.96 3.86 17.36
N ALA A 143 -10.28 3.11 18.21
CA ALA A 143 -9.37 2.02 17.81
C ALA A 143 -10.04 0.98 16.88
N ALA A 144 -11.34 0.71 17.06
CA ALA A 144 -12.11 -0.21 16.22
C ALA A 144 -12.14 0.22 14.73
N TRP A 145 -12.02 1.52 14.43
CA TRP A 145 -12.04 2.04 13.06
C TRP A 145 -10.67 2.07 12.38
N VAL A 146 -9.60 1.84 13.13
CA VAL A 146 -8.22 1.87 12.60
C VAL A 146 -8.01 0.87 11.45
N PRO A 147 -8.50 -0.38 11.51
CA PRO A 147 -8.37 -1.31 10.39
C PRO A 147 -9.04 -0.80 9.11
N PHE A 148 -10.19 -0.14 9.22
CA PHE A 148 -10.83 0.48 8.05
C PHE A 148 -10.01 1.64 7.51
N VAL A 149 -9.65 2.61 8.36
CA VAL A 149 -8.93 3.83 7.94
C VAL A 149 -7.54 3.50 7.40
N SER A 150 -6.74 2.78 8.17
CA SER A 150 -5.34 2.49 7.80
C SER A 150 -5.18 1.24 6.95
N GLY A 151 -6.10 0.28 7.04
CA GLY A 151 -6.07 -0.94 6.26
C GLY A 151 -6.84 -0.80 4.95
N VAL A 152 -8.18 -0.72 5.02
CA VAL A 152 -9.02 -0.74 3.81
C VAL A 152 -8.74 0.43 2.89
N LEU A 153 -8.71 1.68 3.42
CA LEU A 153 -8.48 2.85 2.57
C LEU A 153 -7.06 2.88 1.98
N SER A 154 -6.05 2.39 2.70
CA SER A 154 -4.70 2.21 2.15
C SER A 154 -4.69 1.16 1.04
N GLY A 155 -5.39 0.04 1.23
CA GLY A 155 -5.53 -0.99 0.19
C GLY A 155 -6.22 -0.45 -1.07
N VAL A 156 -7.29 0.31 -0.92
CA VAL A 156 -7.99 0.98 -2.05
C VAL A 156 -7.05 1.97 -2.76
N THR A 157 -6.24 2.72 -2.01
CA THR A 157 -5.26 3.66 -2.56
C THR A 157 -4.19 2.93 -3.40
N LEU A 158 -3.66 1.80 -2.90
CA LEU A 158 -2.70 0.96 -3.62
C LEU A 158 -3.30 0.37 -4.91
N LEU A 159 -4.52 -0.17 -4.82
CA LEU A 159 -5.24 -0.72 -5.98
C LEU A 159 -5.51 0.37 -7.03
N GLY A 160 -6.00 1.53 -6.60
CA GLY A 160 -6.24 2.68 -7.49
C GLY A 160 -4.97 3.19 -8.16
N GLY A 161 -3.88 3.32 -7.40
CA GLY A 161 -2.57 3.71 -7.93
C GLY A 161 -2.02 2.71 -8.94
N SER A 162 -2.19 1.40 -8.66
CA SER A 162 -1.77 0.33 -9.57
C SER A 162 -2.57 0.32 -10.87
N LEU A 163 -3.91 0.45 -10.79
CA LEU A 163 -4.78 0.57 -11.96
C LEU A 163 -4.44 1.79 -12.81
N TYR A 164 -4.20 2.93 -12.18
CA TYR A 164 -3.78 4.14 -12.88
C TYR A 164 -2.43 3.95 -13.58
N GLY A 165 -1.46 3.33 -12.89
CA GLY A 165 -0.14 3.05 -13.45
C GLY A 165 -0.20 2.16 -14.69
N VAL A 166 -0.98 1.07 -14.64
CA VAL A 166 -1.13 0.13 -15.76
C VAL A 166 -1.85 0.75 -16.96
N ARG A 167 -2.82 1.66 -16.74
CA ARG A 167 -3.54 2.35 -17.83
C ARG A 167 -2.69 3.38 -18.58
N ARG A 168 -1.65 3.90 -17.94
CA ARG A 168 -0.73 4.89 -18.55
C ARG A 168 0.55 4.29 -19.13
N ALA A 169 0.82 3.03 -18.85
CA ALA A 169 1.94 2.28 -19.40
C ALA A 169 1.61 1.73 -20.80
#